data_83aae5c88e896f49dceed42540bf1467
#
_entry.id   83aae5c88e896f49dceed42540bf1467
#
_cell.length_a   1.000
_cell.length_b   1.000
_cell.length_c   1.000
_cell.angle_alpha   90.00
_cell.angle_beta   90.00
_cell.angle_gamma   90.00
#
_symmetry.space_group_name_H-M   'P 1'
#
loop_
_entity.id
_entity.type
_entity.pdbx_description
1 polymer ?
#
loop_
_entity_poly.entity_id
_entity_poly.type
_entity_poly.pdbx_seq_one_letter_code
_entity_poly.pdbx_strand_id
1 'polypeptide(L)'
;TSVLDVVPSEQAGVGGGSGLGGLGGGTTTTEANLLADSESLQIQGSISLSPTVRFRVESDQVGYWRALSFDRYSGGGWIRTGETEPYDSPATPPGPTTSVQQEFTLAGQMGRLPSLWKPVDIDVPASVDSYQDGSLAPTRPLREDESYTVTSARSQATPADLRAAPEQYPNGIEQRYLALPGDFPSRVADRTAAIVGDAATAYDVASRVEAWLESNRDYSLDVNRPSGDIADRFLFEMDAGYCTYFATTMVAML
;
A
#
# COMPACT_ATOMS: atom_id res chain seq x y z
N THR A 1 22.86 13.21 -0.20
CA THR A 1 21.41 13.55 -0.37
C THR A 1 21.00 13.19 -1.77
N SER A 2 19.93 12.43 -1.91
CA SER A 2 19.36 12.05 -3.21
C SER A 2 18.03 12.77 -3.39
N VAL A 3 17.82 13.34 -4.58
CA VAL A 3 16.52 13.89 -4.98
C VAL A 3 15.86 12.89 -5.91
N LEU A 4 14.63 12.52 -5.61
CA LEU A 4 13.84 11.59 -6.39
C LEU A 4 12.53 12.24 -6.83
N ASP A 5 12.29 12.19 -8.14
CA ASP A 5 11.01 12.57 -8.71
C ASP A 5 10.08 11.34 -8.66
N VAL A 6 8.98 11.47 -7.95
CA VAL A 6 7.97 10.40 -7.85
C VAL A 6 6.87 10.67 -8.87
N VAL A 7 6.69 9.73 -9.76
CA VAL A 7 5.78 9.81 -10.91
C VAL A 7 4.70 8.74 -10.74
N PRO A 8 3.49 9.10 -10.30
CA PRO A 8 2.36 8.19 -10.27
C PRO A 8 1.71 8.05 -11.65
N SER A 9 0.90 7.03 -11.80
CA SER A 9 0.03 6.88 -12.98
C SER A 9 -1.06 7.96 -12.98
N GLU A 10 -1.29 8.57 -14.13
CA GLU A 10 -2.38 9.51 -14.34
C GLU A 10 -3.26 9.07 -15.51
N GLN A 11 -4.54 9.26 -15.37
CA GLN A 11 -5.45 9.19 -16.47
C GLN A 11 -5.99 10.58 -16.80
N ALA A 12 -5.66 11.07 -17.96
CA ALA A 12 -6.27 12.25 -18.54
C ALA A 12 -7.65 11.86 -19.10
N GLY A 13 -8.70 12.18 -18.41
CA GLY A 13 -10.08 12.06 -18.85
C GLY A 13 -10.78 13.40 -18.74
N VAL A 14 -10.65 14.27 -19.73
CA VAL A 14 -11.52 15.42 -19.91
C VAL A 14 -12.56 15.06 -20.96
N GLY A 15 -13.83 15.06 -20.60
CA GLY A 15 -14.91 14.85 -21.53
C GLY A 15 -16.25 15.07 -20.86
N GLY A 16 -16.71 16.32 -20.76
CA GLY A 16 -18.09 16.62 -20.52
C GLY A 16 -18.93 16.19 -21.72
N GLY A 17 -19.94 15.34 -21.51
CA GLY A 17 -20.87 14.94 -22.55
C GLY A 17 -22.00 14.11 -21.96
N SER A 18 -23.15 14.72 -21.78
CA SER A 18 -24.39 14.01 -21.48
C SER A 18 -24.73 13.07 -22.63
N GLY A 19 -24.87 11.77 -22.35
CA GLY A 19 -25.32 10.79 -23.31
C GLY A 19 -25.68 9.47 -22.64
N LEU A 20 -26.94 9.16 -22.66
CA LEU A 20 -27.53 7.88 -22.25
C LEU A 20 -27.00 6.72 -23.09
N GLY A 21 -26.65 5.63 -22.44
CA GLY A 21 -26.76 4.28 -23.01
C GLY A 21 -25.50 3.52 -23.24
N GLY A 22 -25.32 2.40 -22.51
CA GLY A 22 -24.71 1.21 -23.09
C GLY A 22 -23.35 0.79 -22.56
N LEU A 23 -23.36 -0.22 -21.69
CA LEU A 23 -22.44 -1.37 -21.65
C LEU A 23 -20.92 -1.16 -21.77
N GLY A 24 -20.21 -1.43 -20.69
CA GLY A 24 -18.83 -1.94 -20.75
C GLY A 24 -17.74 -0.87 -20.82
N GLY A 25 -17.67 -0.01 -19.80
CA GLY A 25 -16.51 0.86 -19.61
C GLY A 25 -15.71 0.41 -18.39
N GLY A 26 -14.57 -0.23 -18.59
CA GLY A 26 -13.60 -0.41 -17.53
C GLY A 26 -13.17 0.96 -17.00
N THR A 27 -13.54 1.27 -15.75
CA THR A 27 -13.06 2.47 -15.09
C THR A 27 -11.62 2.23 -14.67
N THR A 28 -10.68 2.89 -15.30
CA THR A 28 -9.28 2.91 -14.86
C THR A 28 -9.19 3.71 -13.57
N THR A 29 -8.70 3.05 -12.51
CA THR A 29 -8.40 3.75 -11.25
C THR A 29 -7.10 4.48 -11.43
N THR A 30 -7.12 5.78 -11.29
CA THR A 30 -5.94 6.62 -11.29
C THR A 30 -5.25 6.56 -9.92
N GLU A 31 -3.92 6.47 -9.89
CA GLU A 31 -3.15 6.63 -8.64
C GLU A 31 -3.42 7.99 -7.97
N ALA A 32 -3.89 8.98 -8.71
CA ALA A 32 -4.39 10.25 -8.16
C ALA A 32 -5.46 10.03 -7.08
N ASN A 33 -6.28 8.98 -7.19
CA ASN A 33 -7.26 8.63 -6.16
C ASN A 33 -6.63 8.01 -4.91
N LEU A 34 -5.46 7.39 -5.00
CA LEU A 34 -4.74 6.85 -3.83
C LEU A 34 -4.09 7.96 -2.99
N LEU A 35 -3.72 9.08 -3.60
CA LEU A 35 -3.20 10.26 -2.91
C LEU A 35 -4.32 11.22 -2.45
N ALA A 36 -5.54 11.02 -2.94
CA ALA A 36 -6.74 11.63 -2.40
C ALA A 36 -7.22 10.86 -1.15
N ASP A 37 -8.18 11.41 -0.44
CA ASP A 37 -8.76 10.78 0.75
C ASP A 37 -9.72 9.64 0.34
N SER A 38 -9.17 8.49 -0.05
CA SER A 38 -9.95 7.33 -0.46
C SER A 38 -10.06 6.32 0.69
N GLU A 39 -11.28 6.00 1.07
CA GLU A 39 -11.56 4.96 2.07
C GLU A 39 -11.57 3.55 1.45
N SER A 40 -11.50 3.44 0.13
CA SER A 40 -11.50 2.15 -0.56
C SER A 40 -10.62 2.13 -1.79
N LEU A 41 -10.03 0.98 -2.05
CA LEU A 41 -9.26 0.65 -3.24
C LEU A 41 -9.94 -0.50 -3.97
N GLN A 42 -10.53 -0.23 -5.12
CA GLN A 42 -11.01 -1.26 -6.04
C GLN A 42 -9.85 -1.71 -6.94
N ILE A 43 -9.60 -3.02 -7.01
CA ILE A 43 -8.59 -3.55 -7.93
C ILE A 43 -9.18 -3.55 -9.34
N GLN A 44 -8.46 -2.93 -10.26
CA GLN A 44 -8.93 -2.68 -11.63
C GLN A 44 -8.36 -3.70 -12.62
N GLY A 45 -8.78 -3.61 -13.89
CA GLY A 45 -8.13 -4.23 -15.03
C GLY A 45 -6.87 -3.50 -15.45
N SER A 46 -6.69 -3.27 -16.73
CA SER A 46 -5.53 -2.53 -17.26
C SER A 46 -5.43 -1.12 -16.68
N ILE A 47 -4.20 -0.70 -16.37
CA ILE A 47 -3.88 0.65 -15.92
C ILE A 47 -2.85 1.29 -16.84
N SER A 48 -2.89 2.62 -16.93
CA SER A 48 -1.88 3.42 -17.63
C SER A 48 -1.09 4.26 -16.64
N LEU A 49 0.23 4.29 -16.79
CA LEU A 49 1.10 5.14 -15.99
C LEU A 49 1.41 6.44 -16.73
N SER A 50 1.32 7.57 -16.05
CA SER A 50 1.72 8.88 -16.56
C SER A 50 3.02 9.36 -15.88
N PRO A 51 3.95 9.99 -16.60
CA PRO A 51 5.19 10.50 -16.03
C PRO A 51 5.03 11.85 -15.28
N THR A 52 3.88 12.11 -14.65
CA THR A 52 3.63 13.35 -13.92
C THR A 52 4.26 13.29 -12.53
N VAL A 53 5.22 14.18 -12.26
CA VAL A 53 5.81 14.33 -10.93
C VAL A 53 4.75 14.86 -9.97
N ARG A 54 4.59 14.19 -8.82
CA ARG A 54 3.66 14.62 -7.75
C ARG A 54 4.36 15.28 -6.58
N PHE A 55 5.56 14.84 -6.29
CA PHE A 55 6.42 15.43 -5.27
C PHE A 55 7.89 15.07 -5.53
N ARG A 56 8.79 15.82 -4.93
CA ARG A 56 10.23 15.54 -4.87
C ARG A 56 10.60 15.24 -3.44
N VAL A 57 11.54 14.34 -3.25
CA VAL A 57 12.03 13.95 -1.92
C VAL A 57 13.53 14.12 -1.85
N GLU A 58 13.98 14.84 -0.82
CA GLU A 58 15.38 14.84 -0.42
C GLU A 58 15.56 13.93 0.80
N SER A 59 16.39 12.92 0.66
CA SER A 59 16.67 11.95 1.72
C SER A 59 18.02 11.27 1.51
N ASP A 60 18.66 10.86 2.60
CA ASP A 60 19.90 10.06 2.54
C ASP A 60 19.62 8.57 2.27
N GLN A 61 18.34 8.17 2.30
CA GLN A 61 17.93 6.78 2.07
C GLN A 61 16.76 6.70 1.10
N VAL A 62 16.86 5.77 0.18
CA VAL A 62 15.80 5.40 -0.74
C VAL A 62 14.88 4.39 -0.09
N GLY A 63 13.58 4.46 -0.36
CA GLY A 63 12.61 3.50 0.14
C GLY A 63 11.23 3.70 -0.45
N TYR A 64 10.28 2.89 0.02
CA TYR A 64 8.87 3.05 -0.32
C TYR A 64 8.25 4.08 0.61
N TRP A 65 7.82 5.22 0.06
CA TRP A 65 7.09 6.23 0.80
C TRP A 65 5.61 5.86 0.85
N ARG A 66 5.20 5.43 2.03
CA ARG A 66 3.83 5.01 2.26
C ARG A 66 2.93 6.22 2.44
N ALA A 67 1.91 6.35 1.60
CA ALA A 67 0.90 7.40 1.68
C ALA A 67 -0.30 6.98 2.52
N LEU A 68 -0.70 5.71 2.44
CA LEU A 68 -1.84 5.17 3.17
C LEU A 68 -1.78 3.63 3.23
N SER A 69 -2.60 3.03 4.09
CA SER A 69 -2.81 1.59 4.16
C SER A 69 -4.31 1.28 4.21
N PHE A 70 -4.65 0.06 3.93
CA PHE A 70 -6.00 -0.49 4.05
C PHE A 70 -5.97 -1.65 5.04
N ASP A 71 -7.07 -1.92 5.73
CA ASP A 71 -7.12 -2.88 6.81
C ASP A 71 -8.17 -3.98 6.62
N ARG A 72 -9.03 -3.87 5.60
CA ARG A 72 -10.04 -4.90 5.33
C ARG A 72 -10.07 -5.29 3.86
N TYR A 73 -9.81 -6.56 3.60
CA TYR A 73 -9.99 -7.15 2.28
C TYR A 73 -11.48 -7.46 2.02
N SER A 74 -11.96 -7.21 0.80
CA SER A 74 -13.36 -7.39 0.39
C SER A 74 -13.54 -8.37 -0.78
N GLY A 75 -12.52 -9.15 -1.12
CA GLY A 75 -12.51 -10.02 -2.29
C GLY A 75 -12.26 -9.30 -3.62
N GLY A 76 -12.80 -8.10 -3.80
CA GLY A 76 -12.63 -7.28 -5.01
C GLY A 76 -11.72 -6.07 -4.85
N GLY A 77 -11.20 -5.85 -3.65
CA GLY A 77 -10.41 -4.70 -3.28
C GLY A 77 -10.21 -4.58 -1.79
N TRP A 78 -9.92 -3.38 -1.32
CA TRP A 78 -9.58 -3.08 0.06
C TRP A 78 -10.40 -1.91 0.59
N ILE A 79 -10.66 -1.90 1.88
CA ILE A 79 -11.38 -0.83 2.59
C ILE A 79 -10.51 -0.39 3.76
N ARG A 80 -10.55 0.90 4.07
CA ARG A 80 -10.01 1.47 5.29
C ARG A 80 -11.17 1.69 6.26
N THR A 81 -11.06 1.16 7.47
CA THR A 81 -12.11 1.25 8.50
C THR A 81 -11.71 2.06 9.72
N GLY A 82 -10.44 2.49 9.80
CA GLY A 82 -9.93 3.24 10.95
C GLY A 82 -10.37 4.70 10.95
N GLU A 83 -10.60 5.22 12.15
CA GLU A 83 -10.77 6.65 12.38
C GLU A 83 -9.42 7.37 12.44
N THR A 84 -9.43 8.69 12.28
CA THR A 84 -8.26 9.54 12.47
C THR A 84 -8.25 10.14 13.86
N GLU A 85 -7.06 10.36 14.40
CA GLU A 85 -6.82 11.09 15.62
C GLU A 85 -5.77 12.19 15.36
N PRO A 86 -5.79 13.31 16.10
CA PRO A 86 -4.72 14.29 16.00
C PRO A 86 -3.37 13.61 16.14
N TYR A 87 -2.44 13.95 15.25
CA TYR A 87 -1.11 13.35 15.31
C TYR A 87 -0.41 13.73 16.61
N ASP A 88 -0.01 12.71 17.35
CA ASP A 88 0.89 12.80 18.51
C ASP A 88 2.09 11.93 18.22
N SER A 89 3.30 12.51 18.28
CA SER A 89 4.55 11.84 17.90
C SER A 89 4.67 10.47 18.55
N PRO A 90 4.57 9.37 17.80
CA PRO A 90 4.55 8.04 18.38
C PRO A 90 5.93 7.63 18.86
N ALA A 91 5.97 6.73 19.85
CA ALA A 91 7.21 6.13 20.27
C ALA A 91 7.91 5.41 19.12
N THR A 92 9.24 5.44 19.13
CA THR A 92 10.06 4.65 18.21
C THR A 92 9.69 3.16 18.34
N PRO A 93 9.52 2.44 17.22
CA PRO A 93 9.23 1.01 17.25
C PRO A 93 10.33 0.22 18.00
N PRO A 94 9.99 -0.90 18.63
CA PRO A 94 11.00 -1.77 19.21
C PRO A 94 11.92 -2.38 18.14
N GLY A 95 13.15 -2.73 18.54
CA GLY A 95 14.15 -3.35 17.65
C GLY A 95 15.13 -2.34 17.05
N PRO A 96 16.05 -2.82 16.22
CA PRO A 96 17.07 -1.99 15.61
C PRO A 96 16.46 -1.06 14.56
N THR A 97 16.61 0.24 14.77
CA THR A 97 16.13 1.28 13.86
C THR A 97 17.22 2.33 13.59
N THR A 98 17.10 2.99 12.45
CA THR A 98 17.84 4.23 12.15
C THR A 98 16.89 5.36 11.89
N SER A 99 17.25 6.56 12.33
CA SER A 99 16.50 7.78 12.04
C SER A 99 16.81 8.23 10.62
N VAL A 100 15.77 8.46 9.84
CA VAL A 100 15.87 8.96 8.46
C VAL A 100 15.03 10.20 8.31
N GLN A 101 15.64 11.30 7.91
CA GLN A 101 14.93 12.52 7.56
C GLN A 101 14.58 12.53 6.08
N GLN A 102 13.38 12.97 5.77
CA GLN A 102 12.88 13.13 4.41
C GLN A 102 12.25 14.52 4.30
N GLU A 103 12.68 15.30 3.30
CA GLU A 103 12.06 16.57 2.96
C GLU A 103 11.30 16.42 1.64
N PHE A 104 10.00 16.70 1.69
CA PHE A 104 9.11 16.61 0.53
C PHE A 104 8.75 18.00 0.04
N THR A 105 8.85 18.21 -1.29
CA THR A 105 8.31 19.38 -1.98
C THR A 105 7.25 18.93 -2.96
N LEU A 106 6.05 19.49 -2.85
CA LEU A 106 4.90 19.05 -3.65
C LEU A 106 4.91 19.69 -5.03
N ALA A 107 4.63 18.89 -6.06
CA ALA A 107 4.43 19.34 -7.44
C ALA A 107 2.94 19.37 -7.82
N GLY A 108 2.05 19.32 -6.83
CA GLY A 108 0.61 19.41 -6.98
C GLY A 108 -0.10 19.26 -5.64
N GLN A 109 -1.40 19.48 -5.62
CA GLN A 109 -2.19 19.38 -4.38
C GLN A 109 -2.21 17.94 -3.85
N MET A 110 -2.03 17.78 -2.52
CA MET A 110 -1.99 16.47 -1.87
C MET A 110 -2.71 16.46 -0.53
N GLY A 111 -3.59 15.48 -0.33
CA GLY A 111 -4.34 15.24 0.92
C GLY A 111 -3.73 14.15 1.80
N ARG A 112 -2.54 13.65 1.46
CA ARG A 112 -1.79 12.64 2.20
C ARG A 112 -0.35 13.08 2.35
N LEU A 113 0.32 12.59 3.38
CA LEU A 113 1.73 12.89 3.65
C LEU A 113 2.56 11.60 3.56
N PRO A 114 3.03 11.24 2.35
CA PRO A 114 3.94 10.11 2.19
C PRO A 114 5.14 10.17 3.13
N SER A 115 5.54 9.03 3.66
CA SER A 115 6.72 8.92 4.51
C SER A 115 7.26 7.48 4.52
N LEU A 116 8.52 7.32 4.91
CA LEU A 116 9.01 5.99 5.30
C LEU A 116 8.27 5.51 6.55
N TRP A 117 8.14 4.23 6.69
CA TRP A 117 7.62 3.60 7.89
C TRP A 117 8.73 3.47 8.93
N LYS A 118 8.56 3.87 10.17
CA LYS A 118 7.43 4.51 10.83
C LYS A 118 7.74 5.99 11.06
N PRO A 119 6.85 6.94 10.69
CA PRO A 119 7.04 8.34 11.03
C PRO A 119 6.98 8.53 12.55
N VAL A 120 7.94 9.27 13.11
CA VAL A 120 8.05 9.56 14.55
C VAL A 120 8.06 11.06 14.85
N ASP A 121 8.31 11.88 13.84
CA ASP A 121 8.22 13.33 13.93
C ASP A 121 7.87 13.93 12.57
N ILE A 122 7.14 15.05 12.56
CA ILE A 122 6.72 15.73 11.34
C ILE A 122 6.65 17.25 11.55
N ASP A 123 7.22 17.99 10.60
CA ASP A 123 7.08 19.44 10.48
C ASP A 123 6.35 19.77 9.17
N VAL A 124 5.16 20.37 9.28
CA VAL A 124 4.25 20.60 8.15
C VAL A 124 3.44 21.87 8.37
N PRO A 125 3.11 22.64 7.30
CA PRO A 125 2.38 23.91 7.41
C PRO A 125 0.86 23.74 7.61
N ALA A 126 0.43 22.68 8.30
CA ALA A 126 -0.95 22.36 8.64
C ALA A 126 -1.00 21.47 9.89
N SER A 127 -2.16 21.41 10.56
CA SER A 127 -2.39 20.35 11.54
C SER A 127 -2.46 18.99 10.83
N VAL A 128 -2.06 17.94 11.52
CA VAL A 128 -2.00 16.58 10.96
C VAL A 128 -2.82 15.65 11.82
N ASP A 129 -3.58 14.81 11.17
CA ASP A 129 -4.21 13.65 11.76
C ASP A 129 -3.43 12.38 11.37
N SER A 130 -3.38 11.43 12.26
CA SER A 130 -2.83 10.11 12.02
C SER A 130 -3.94 9.07 12.00
N TYR A 131 -3.81 8.10 11.12
CA TYR A 131 -4.60 6.88 11.16
C TYR A 131 -3.95 5.86 12.09
N GLN A 132 -4.70 4.89 12.56
CA GLN A 132 -4.19 3.84 13.45
C GLN A 132 -3.06 3.02 12.82
N ASP A 133 -2.99 2.96 11.51
CA ASP A 133 -1.88 2.36 10.75
C ASP A 133 -0.62 3.26 10.71
N GLY A 134 -0.69 4.47 11.26
CA GLY A 134 0.37 5.47 11.26
C GLY A 134 0.53 6.22 9.95
N SER A 135 -0.40 6.11 8.99
CA SER A 135 -0.42 7.01 7.83
C SER A 135 -0.92 8.40 8.25
N LEU A 136 -0.45 9.43 7.54
CA LEU A 136 -0.62 10.82 7.92
C LEU A 136 -1.48 11.57 6.90
N ALA A 137 -2.41 12.39 7.40
CA ALA A 137 -3.23 13.28 6.58
C ALA A 137 -3.22 14.69 7.16
N PRO A 138 -2.93 15.72 6.35
CA PRO A 138 -3.07 17.09 6.80
C PRO A 138 -4.57 17.43 6.89
N THR A 139 -4.96 18.21 7.89
CA THR A 139 -6.36 18.65 8.08
C THR A 139 -6.89 19.54 6.95
N ARG A 140 -6.00 20.05 6.12
CA ARG A 140 -6.28 20.63 4.82
C ARG A 140 -5.31 20.07 3.79
N PRO A 141 -5.72 19.84 2.54
CA PRO A 141 -4.77 19.47 1.50
C PRO A 141 -3.63 20.49 1.39
N LEU A 142 -2.40 20.00 1.31
CA LEU A 142 -1.25 20.82 0.98
C LEU A 142 -1.28 21.18 -0.49
N ARG A 143 -0.75 22.35 -0.84
CA ARG A 143 -0.75 22.90 -2.20
C ARG A 143 0.56 22.60 -2.90
N GLU A 144 0.57 22.84 -4.20
CA GLU A 144 1.80 22.90 -4.99
C GLU A 144 2.80 23.86 -4.35
N ASP A 145 4.09 23.53 -4.38
CA ASP A 145 5.23 24.22 -3.77
C ASP A 145 5.23 24.26 -2.22
N GLU A 146 4.22 23.74 -1.54
CA GLU A 146 4.33 23.52 -0.09
C GLU A 146 5.27 22.33 0.18
N SER A 147 6.08 22.48 1.23
CA SER A 147 7.02 21.44 1.68
C SER A 147 6.67 20.96 3.09
N TYR A 148 7.10 19.77 3.41
CA TYR A 148 7.05 19.22 4.76
C TYR A 148 8.25 18.29 5.00
N THR A 149 8.64 18.15 6.26
CA THR A 149 9.72 17.25 6.69
C THR A 149 9.16 16.15 7.57
N VAL A 150 9.61 14.93 7.35
CA VAL A 150 9.29 13.78 8.21
C VAL A 150 10.56 13.14 8.70
N THR A 151 10.63 12.84 9.99
CA THR A 151 11.64 11.95 10.56
C THR A 151 11.00 10.60 10.80
N SER A 152 11.58 9.54 10.24
CA SER A 152 11.09 8.17 10.37
C SER A 152 12.10 7.26 11.05
N ALA A 153 11.61 6.37 11.91
CA ALA A 153 12.39 5.27 12.49
C ALA A 153 12.36 4.07 11.54
N ARG A 154 13.33 3.99 10.63
CA ARG A 154 13.44 2.89 9.67
C ARG A 154 14.01 1.64 10.33
N SER A 155 13.35 0.50 10.16
CA SER A 155 13.87 -0.79 10.64
C SER A 155 15.20 -1.14 9.99
N GLN A 156 16.11 -1.68 10.80
CA GLN A 156 17.41 -2.26 10.43
C GLN A 156 17.44 -3.76 10.77
N ALA A 157 16.26 -4.37 11.00
CA ALA A 157 16.17 -5.78 11.32
C ALA A 157 16.75 -6.64 10.20
N THR A 158 17.64 -7.54 10.57
CA THR A 158 18.19 -8.55 9.67
C THR A 158 17.24 -9.73 9.51
N PRO A 159 17.42 -10.61 8.51
CA PRO A 159 16.65 -11.85 8.42
C PRO A 159 16.73 -12.71 9.68
N ALA A 160 17.85 -12.67 10.42
CA ALA A 160 17.98 -13.38 11.69
C ALA A 160 17.12 -12.76 12.79
N ASP A 161 17.06 -11.42 12.87
CA ASP A 161 16.18 -10.72 13.82
C ASP A 161 14.72 -11.00 13.52
N LEU A 162 14.32 -11.02 12.23
CA LEU A 162 12.95 -11.29 11.81
C LEU A 162 12.53 -12.74 12.12
N ARG A 163 13.44 -13.72 11.97
CA ARG A 163 13.17 -15.11 12.38
C ARG A 163 13.08 -15.30 13.88
N ALA A 164 13.77 -14.45 14.64
CA ALA A 164 13.72 -14.46 16.10
C ALA A 164 12.56 -13.63 16.69
N ALA A 165 11.78 -12.97 15.85
CA ALA A 165 10.64 -12.16 16.28
C ALA A 165 9.56 -13.03 16.95
N PRO A 166 8.86 -12.50 17.98
CA PRO A 166 7.77 -13.23 18.61
C PRO A 166 6.65 -13.55 17.63
N GLU A 167 6.04 -14.73 17.78
CA GLU A 167 4.86 -15.12 16.97
C GLU A 167 3.56 -14.44 17.43
N GLN A 168 3.59 -13.80 18.60
CA GLN A 168 2.43 -13.11 19.16
C GLN A 168 2.33 -11.68 18.66
N TYR A 169 1.19 -11.33 18.09
CA TYR A 169 0.90 -9.98 17.67
C TYR A 169 0.42 -9.11 18.83
N PRO A 170 0.68 -7.79 18.81
CA PRO A 170 0.05 -6.85 19.74
C PRO A 170 -1.48 -6.94 19.68
N ASN A 171 -2.14 -6.65 20.81
CA ASN A 171 -3.60 -6.66 20.90
C ASN A 171 -4.25 -5.83 19.78
N GLY A 172 -5.27 -6.37 19.17
CA GLY A 172 -6.06 -5.72 18.11
C GLY A 172 -5.50 -5.87 16.69
N ILE A 173 -4.23 -6.28 16.50
CA ILE A 173 -3.64 -6.50 15.17
C ILE A 173 -4.37 -7.64 14.45
N GLU A 174 -4.56 -8.79 15.12
CA GLU A 174 -5.22 -9.95 14.51
C GLU A 174 -6.63 -9.63 14.04
N GLN A 175 -7.43 -8.99 14.90
CA GLN A 175 -8.82 -8.67 14.59
C GLN A 175 -8.97 -7.67 13.44
N ARG A 176 -7.99 -6.77 13.29
CA ARG A 176 -8.04 -5.71 12.29
C ARG A 176 -7.45 -6.13 10.95
N TYR A 177 -6.27 -6.74 10.96
CA TYR A 177 -5.46 -6.93 9.77
C TYR A 177 -5.38 -8.36 9.26
N LEU A 178 -5.78 -9.37 10.07
CA LEU A 178 -5.73 -10.78 9.69
C LEU A 178 -7.10 -11.37 9.35
N ALA A 179 -8.16 -10.53 9.28
CA ALA A 179 -9.50 -11.00 8.95
C ALA A 179 -9.70 -11.07 7.42
N LEU A 180 -10.08 -12.24 6.94
CA LEU A 180 -10.52 -12.47 5.56
C LEU A 180 -12.05 -12.51 5.47
N PRO A 181 -12.66 -12.28 4.28
CA PRO A 181 -14.09 -12.46 4.06
C PRO A 181 -14.55 -13.88 4.45
N GLY A 182 -15.77 -14.00 5.00
CA GLY A 182 -16.30 -15.29 5.45
C GLY A 182 -16.50 -16.33 4.33
N ASP A 183 -16.56 -15.88 3.09
CA ASP A 183 -16.67 -16.69 1.87
C ASP A 183 -15.34 -16.79 1.10
N PHE A 184 -14.23 -16.44 1.74
CA PHE A 184 -12.90 -16.50 1.12
C PHE A 184 -12.56 -17.93 0.67
N PRO A 185 -12.07 -18.14 -0.58
CA PRO A 185 -11.87 -19.47 -1.14
C PRO A 185 -10.80 -20.29 -0.40
N SER A 186 -11.19 -21.43 0.18
CA SER A 186 -10.29 -22.29 0.95
C SER A 186 -9.11 -22.84 0.16
N ARG A 187 -9.24 -22.97 -1.19
CA ARG A 187 -8.13 -23.42 -2.05
C ARG A 187 -6.91 -22.50 -2.02
N VAL A 188 -7.09 -21.22 -1.61
CA VAL A 188 -5.96 -20.31 -1.39
C VAL A 188 -5.13 -20.77 -0.20
N ALA A 189 -5.77 -21.13 0.93
CA ALA A 189 -5.08 -21.66 2.09
C ALA A 189 -4.36 -22.98 1.78
N ASP A 190 -5.00 -23.89 1.02
CA ASP A 190 -4.39 -25.15 0.59
C ASP A 190 -3.14 -24.90 -0.29
N ARG A 191 -3.22 -23.95 -1.20
CA ARG A 191 -2.09 -23.55 -2.04
C ARG A 191 -0.97 -22.90 -1.21
N THR A 192 -1.32 -22.03 -0.27
CA THR A 192 -0.36 -21.43 0.65
C THR A 192 0.38 -22.50 1.44
N ALA A 193 -0.33 -23.45 2.04
CA ALA A 193 0.27 -24.57 2.77
C ALA A 193 1.25 -25.37 1.91
N ALA A 194 0.90 -25.62 0.64
CA ALA A 194 1.80 -26.32 -0.30
C ALA A 194 3.05 -25.52 -0.66
N ILE A 195 2.96 -24.19 -0.72
CA ILE A 195 4.08 -23.30 -1.04
C ILE A 195 5.02 -23.15 0.17
N VAL A 196 4.45 -22.91 1.34
CA VAL A 196 5.25 -22.62 2.55
C VAL A 196 5.86 -23.87 3.16
N GLY A 197 5.25 -25.05 2.96
CA GLY A 197 5.79 -26.33 3.40
C GLY A 197 6.13 -26.32 4.90
N ASP A 198 7.41 -26.50 5.22
CA ASP A 198 7.97 -26.55 6.58
C ASP A 198 8.52 -25.20 7.09
N ALA A 199 8.10 -24.07 6.52
CA ALA A 199 8.50 -22.76 7.02
C ALA A 199 8.09 -22.59 8.49
N ALA A 200 9.06 -22.25 9.34
CA ALA A 200 8.88 -22.24 10.79
C ALA A 200 8.58 -20.84 11.35
N THR A 201 8.79 -19.79 10.57
CA THR A 201 8.62 -18.40 11.02
C THR A 201 7.80 -17.59 10.03
N ALA A 202 7.13 -16.52 10.50
CA ALA A 202 6.38 -15.61 9.64
C ALA A 202 7.26 -15.01 8.52
N TYR A 203 8.54 -14.74 8.83
CA TYR A 203 9.50 -14.27 7.84
C TYR A 203 9.73 -15.31 6.73
N ASP A 204 9.93 -16.58 7.08
CA ASP A 204 10.18 -17.63 6.09
C ASP A 204 8.91 -17.93 5.29
N VAL A 205 7.74 -17.87 5.90
CA VAL A 205 6.44 -17.96 5.20
C VAL A 205 6.31 -16.86 4.16
N ALA A 206 6.49 -15.61 4.56
CA ALA A 206 6.40 -14.45 3.66
C ALA A 206 7.41 -14.55 2.51
N SER A 207 8.67 -14.90 2.81
CA SER A 207 9.71 -15.02 1.79
C SER A 207 9.43 -16.14 0.77
N ARG A 208 8.83 -17.27 1.19
CA ARG A 208 8.46 -18.36 0.27
C ARG A 208 7.27 -17.96 -0.62
N VAL A 209 6.28 -17.26 -0.06
CA VAL A 209 5.14 -16.78 -0.83
C VAL A 209 5.58 -15.74 -1.87
N GLU A 210 6.41 -14.78 -1.46
CA GLU A 210 6.98 -13.76 -2.36
C GLU A 210 7.72 -14.43 -3.53
N ALA A 211 8.70 -15.29 -3.23
CA ALA A 211 9.49 -15.98 -4.24
C ALA A 211 8.64 -16.85 -5.18
N TRP A 212 7.58 -17.48 -4.65
CA TRP A 212 6.67 -18.26 -5.49
C TRP A 212 5.89 -17.36 -6.44
N LEU A 213 5.31 -16.25 -5.98
CA LEU A 213 4.56 -15.31 -6.80
C LEU A 213 5.44 -14.72 -7.91
N GLU A 214 6.65 -14.27 -7.59
CA GLU A 214 7.61 -13.73 -8.54
C GLU A 214 8.05 -14.74 -9.61
N SER A 215 8.12 -16.03 -9.23
CA SER A 215 8.55 -17.09 -10.15
C SER A 215 7.43 -17.68 -11.00
N ASN A 216 6.16 -17.44 -10.63
CA ASN A 216 5.02 -18.11 -11.25
C ASN A 216 4.00 -17.14 -11.86
N ARG A 217 4.21 -15.84 -11.76
CA ARG A 217 3.33 -14.80 -12.31
C ARG A 217 4.15 -13.73 -13.02
N ASP A 218 3.68 -13.32 -14.16
CA ASP A 218 4.30 -12.25 -14.93
C ASP A 218 3.79 -10.88 -14.47
N TYR A 219 4.64 -9.86 -14.58
CA TYR A 219 4.24 -8.49 -14.32
C TYR A 219 3.69 -7.83 -15.59
N SER A 220 2.44 -7.36 -15.56
CA SER A 220 1.81 -6.67 -16.69
C SER A 220 0.83 -5.61 -16.19
N LEU A 221 0.86 -4.42 -16.80
CA LEU A 221 -0.13 -3.37 -16.59
C LEU A 221 -1.38 -3.58 -17.45
N ASP A 222 -1.30 -4.44 -18.46
CA ASP A 222 -2.41 -4.78 -19.35
C ASP A 222 -2.98 -6.15 -18.95
N VAL A 223 -4.06 -6.12 -18.18
CA VAL A 223 -4.72 -7.31 -17.66
C VAL A 223 -6.24 -7.14 -17.67
N ASN A 224 -6.96 -8.23 -17.85
CA ASN A 224 -8.40 -8.25 -17.66
C ASN A 224 -8.73 -8.49 -16.19
N ARG A 225 -9.49 -7.57 -15.58
CA ARG A 225 -9.97 -7.79 -14.21
C ARG A 225 -10.90 -9.00 -14.17
N PRO A 226 -10.58 -10.02 -13.36
CA PRO A 226 -11.46 -11.18 -13.24
C PRO A 226 -12.70 -10.84 -12.41
N SER A 227 -13.73 -11.65 -12.55
CA SER A 227 -14.87 -11.66 -11.62
C SER A 227 -14.60 -12.55 -10.42
N GLY A 228 -15.14 -12.20 -9.24
CA GLY A 228 -14.94 -12.96 -8.01
C GLY A 228 -13.77 -12.46 -7.18
N ASP A 229 -13.25 -13.32 -6.32
CA ASP A 229 -12.15 -12.99 -5.41
C ASP A 229 -10.83 -12.80 -6.18
N ILE A 230 -10.20 -11.65 -5.99
CA ILE A 230 -9.00 -11.26 -6.76
C ILE A 230 -7.79 -12.13 -6.40
N ALA A 231 -7.59 -12.42 -5.12
CA ALA A 231 -6.44 -13.24 -4.69
C ALA A 231 -6.56 -14.66 -5.24
N ASP A 232 -7.75 -15.23 -5.17
CA ASP A 232 -8.05 -16.54 -5.74
C ASP A 232 -7.83 -16.57 -7.26
N ARG A 233 -8.39 -15.59 -7.98
CA ARG A 233 -8.27 -15.55 -9.44
C ARG A 233 -6.84 -15.31 -9.90
N PHE A 234 -6.12 -14.42 -9.24
CA PHE A 234 -4.71 -14.20 -9.57
C PHE A 234 -3.86 -15.43 -9.30
N LEU A 235 -4.14 -16.14 -8.21
CA LEU A 235 -3.38 -17.34 -7.82
C LEU A 235 -3.62 -18.55 -8.74
N PHE A 236 -4.80 -18.68 -9.34
CA PHE A 236 -5.18 -19.90 -10.08
C PHE A 236 -5.53 -19.70 -11.55
N GLU A 237 -5.90 -18.51 -11.98
CA GLU A 237 -6.52 -18.30 -13.29
C GLU A 237 -5.89 -17.18 -14.12
N MET A 238 -5.01 -16.35 -13.54
CA MET A 238 -4.30 -15.31 -14.24
C MET A 238 -2.82 -15.65 -14.38
N ASP A 239 -2.24 -15.37 -15.54
CA ASP A 239 -0.80 -15.54 -15.78
C ASP A 239 -0.01 -14.28 -15.37
N ALA A 240 -0.65 -13.10 -15.41
CA ALA A 240 0.01 -11.81 -15.18
C ALA A 240 -0.86 -10.84 -14.39
N GLY A 241 -0.20 -9.91 -13.70
CA GLY A 241 -0.82 -8.80 -12.97
C GLY A 241 0.18 -7.70 -12.65
N TYR A 242 -0.27 -6.61 -12.08
CA TYR A 242 0.62 -5.55 -11.58
C TYR A 242 0.66 -5.55 -10.05
N CYS A 243 1.45 -4.65 -9.47
CA CYS A 243 1.79 -4.64 -8.04
C CYS A 243 0.58 -4.86 -7.09
N THR A 244 -0.60 -4.32 -7.42
CA THR A 244 -1.79 -4.48 -6.57
C THR A 244 -2.31 -5.92 -6.55
N TYR A 245 -2.23 -6.68 -7.67
CA TYR A 245 -2.57 -8.10 -7.70
C TYR A 245 -1.59 -8.92 -6.87
N PHE A 246 -0.28 -8.70 -7.05
CA PHE A 246 0.76 -9.37 -6.28
C PHE A 246 0.62 -9.10 -4.78
N ALA A 247 0.53 -7.83 -4.39
CA ALA A 247 0.43 -7.44 -2.99
C ALA A 247 -0.86 -7.98 -2.34
N THR A 248 -2.01 -7.87 -3.02
CA THR A 248 -3.28 -8.38 -2.51
C THR A 248 -3.24 -9.89 -2.30
N THR A 249 -2.72 -10.62 -3.29
CA THR A 249 -2.64 -12.08 -3.20
C THR A 249 -1.67 -12.51 -2.11
N MET A 250 -0.49 -11.87 -2.02
CA MET A 250 0.48 -12.14 -0.96
C MET A 250 -0.12 -11.91 0.42
N VAL A 251 -0.76 -10.77 0.66
CA VAL A 251 -1.38 -10.45 1.96
C VAL A 251 -2.51 -11.41 2.30
N ALA A 252 -3.33 -11.84 1.31
CA ALA A 252 -4.41 -12.80 1.54
C ALA A 252 -3.91 -14.24 1.79
N MET A 253 -2.66 -14.56 1.43
CA MET A 253 -2.00 -15.84 1.70
C MET A 253 -1.30 -15.88 3.07
N LEU A 254 -0.93 -14.73 3.64
CA LEU A 254 -0.22 -14.58 4.91
C LEU A 254 -1.17 -14.40 6.09
#